data_a48d0e2ee399922c8e0fec6bc95171f2
#
_entry.id   a48d0e2ee399922c8e0fec6bc95171f2
#
_cell.length_a   1.000
_cell.length_b   1.000
_cell.length_c   1.000
_cell.angle_alpha   90.00
_cell.angle_beta   90.00
_cell.angle_gamma   90.00
#
_symmetry.space_group_name_H-M   'P 1'
#
loop_
_entity.id
_entity.type
_entity.pdbx_description
1 polymer ?
#
loop_
_entity_poly.entity_id
_entity_poly.type
_entity_poly.pdbx_seq_one_letter_code
_entity_poly.pdbx_strand_id
1 'polypeptide(L)' 'HQMSDRQLVAIWYLNDVEGPGGETEFLHQKVKVKPEEGKLVVFPPFWTHEHRGVTLKKGSKYIATTWIVFK' A
#
# COMPACT_ATOMS: atom_id res chain seq x y z
N HIS A 1 6.05 -24.04 -4.83
CA HIS A 1 5.82 -23.22 -5.85
C HIS A 1 6.29 -21.83 -5.52
N GLN A 2 6.74 -21.19 -6.39
CA GLN A 2 7.44 -20.12 -6.17
C GLN A 2 6.96 -19.03 -6.89
N MET A 3 6.10 -18.37 -6.43
CA MET A 3 5.60 -17.39 -7.15
C MET A 3 6.04 -16.11 -6.74
N SER A 4 6.79 -15.99 -5.70
CA SER A 4 7.04 -14.70 -5.12
C SER A 4 7.83 -13.78 -6.01
N ASP A 5 8.71 -14.29 -6.86
CA ASP A 5 9.47 -13.41 -7.71
C ASP A 5 8.70 -13.07 -8.98
N ARG A 6 7.49 -13.56 -9.12
CA ARG A 6 6.65 -13.25 -10.28
C ARG A 6 5.38 -12.57 -9.88
N GLN A 7 5.33 -11.97 -8.70
CA GLN A 7 4.14 -11.31 -8.21
C GLN A 7 4.48 -9.94 -7.67
N LEU A 8 3.54 -9.04 -7.79
CA LEU A 8 3.60 -7.76 -7.13
C LEU A 8 2.26 -7.50 -6.48
N VAL A 9 2.27 -6.72 -5.42
CA VAL A 9 1.03 -6.28 -4.78
C VAL A 9 0.81 -4.83 -5.17
N ALA A 10 -0.40 -4.50 -5.55
CA ALA A 10 -0.75 -3.14 -5.90
C ALA A 10 -1.83 -2.63 -4.96
N ILE A 11 -1.64 -1.43 -4.43
CA ILE A 11 -2.63 -0.74 -3.62
C ILE A 11 -3.00 0.54 -4.35
N TRP A 12 -4.28 0.71 -4.61
CA TRP A 12 -4.77 1.88 -5.30
C TRP A 12 -5.59 2.69 -4.30
N TYR A 13 -5.21 3.94 -4.11
CA TYR A 13 -5.93 4.81 -3.20
C TYR A 13 -7.09 5.45 -3.93
N LEU A 14 -8.27 5.36 -3.36
CA LEU A 14 -9.50 5.76 -4.03
C LEU A 14 -9.99 7.14 -3.60
N ASN A 15 -9.38 7.71 -2.58
CA ASN A 15 -9.75 9.05 -2.14
C ASN A 15 -8.57 9.72 -1.45
N ASP A 16 -8.63 11.04 -1.38
CA ASP A 16 -7.67 11.77 -0.57
C ASP A 16 -8.03 11.60 0.89
N VAL A 17 -7.02 11.60 1.74
CA VAL A 17 -7.24 11.50 3.17
C VAL A 17 -6.73 12.79 3.81
N GLU A 18 -7.58 13.42 4.64
CA GLU A 18 -7.15 14.57 5.38
C GLU A 18 -6.17 14.10 6.42
N GLY A 19 -5.01 14.60 6.42
CA GLY A 19 -3.99 14.16 7.36
C GLY A 19 -4.24 14.69 8.72
N PRO A 20 -3.43 14.26 9.70
CA PRO A 20 -2.37 13.27 9.56
C PRO A 20 -2.92 11.87 9.71
N GLY A 21 -2.09 10.90 9.39
CA GLY A 21 -2.46 9.51 9.52
C GLY A 21 -2.94 8.94 8.21
N GLY A 22 -3.17 7.65 8.19
CA GLY A 22 -3.65 6.96 7.00
C GLY A 22 -2.57 6.51 6.05
N GLU A 23 -1.31 6.87 6.29
CA GLU A 23 -0.23 6.46 5.41
C GLU A 23 0.00 4.95 5.47
N THR A 24 0.54 4.40 4.39
CA THR A 24 1.05 3.04 4.40
C THR A 24 2.55 3.13 4.63
N GLU A 25 3.04 2.48 5.67
CA GLU A 25 4.44 2.55 6.04
C GLU A 25 5.11 1.21 5.78
N PHE A 26 6.22 1.23 5.02
CA PHE A 26 7.02 0.06 4.79
C PHE A 26 8.23 0.15 5.73
N LEU A 27 8.22 -0.70 6.76
CA LEU A 27 9.11 -0.51 7.89
C LEU A 27 10.59 -0.64 7.54
N HIS A 28 10.93 -1.66 6.78
CA HIS A 28 12.34 -1.88 6.45
C HIS A 28 12.86 -0.87 5.45
N GLN A 29 12.02 -0.43 4.55
CA GLN A 29 12.42 0.52 3.53
C GLN A 29 12.33 1.96 4.04
N LYS A 30 11.69 2.14 5.20
CA LYS A 30 11.53 3.45 5.82
C LYS A 30 10.80 4.42 4.89
N VAL A 31 9.77 3.92 4.23
CA VAL A 31 8.98 4.71 3.30
C VAL A 31 7.55 4.78 3.79
N LYS A 32 6.98 5.96 3.78
CA LYS A 32 5.56 6.17 4.05
C LYS A 32 4.91 6.70 2.79
N VAL A 33 3.77 6.15 2.44
CA VAL A 33 3.03 6.59 1.26
C VAL A 33 1.74 7.24 1.72
N LYS A 34 1.56 8.49 1.35
CA LYS A 34 0.36 9.22 1.71
C LYS A 34 -0.77 8.85 0.76
N PRO A 35 -1.96 8.56 1.29
CA PRO A 35 -3.08 8.23 0.42
C PRO A 35 -3.57 9.47 -0.32
N GLU A 36 -3.59 9.38 -1.64
CA GLU A 36 -4.09 10.44 -2.49
C GLU A 36 -4.88 9.78 -3.61
N GLU A 37 -6.01 10.35 -3.93
CA GLU A 37 -6.89 9.78 -4.93
C GLU A 37 -6.15 9.53 -6.24
N GLY A 38 -6.29 8.32 -6.77
CA GLY A 38 -5.63 7.94 -8.02
C GLY A 38 -4.21 7.45 -7.88
N LYS A 39 -3.61 7.56 -6.70
CA LYS A 39 -2.24 7.08 -6.50
C LYS A 39 -2.22 5.56 -6.48
N LEU A 40 -1.25 4.98 -7.15
CA LEU A 40 -1.05 3.55 -7.20
C LEU A 40 0.32 3.23 -6.62
N VAL A 41 0.36 2.31 -5.68
CA VAL A 41 1.62 1.85 -5.09
C VAL A 41 1.79 0.38 -5.43
N VAL A 42 2.94 0.02 -5.97
CA VAL A 42 3.24 -1.36 -6.34
C VAL A 42 4.50 -1.79 -5.61
N PHE A 43 4.48 -2.94 -5.00
CA PHE A 43 5.62 -3.40 -4.23
C PHE A 43 5.70 -4.92 -4.25
N PRO A 44 6.90 -5.48 -3.97
CA PRO A 44 7.06 -6.94 -3.94
C PRO A 44 6.26 -7.56 -2.81
N PRO A 45 5.76 -8.78 -3.00
CA PRO A 45 4.90 -9.39 -1.99
C PRO A 45 5.56 -9.61 -0.64
N PHE A 46 6.88 -9.79 -0.60
CA PHE A 46 7.53 -10.00 0.69
C PHE A 46 7.50 -8.75 1.57
N TRP A 47 7.20 -7.58 1.01
CA TRP A 47 7.05 -6.37 1.81
C TRP A 47 5.75 -6.40 2.61
N THR A 48 4.81 -7.27 2.25
CA THR A 48 3.52 -7.28 2.93
C THR A 48 3.64 -7.65 4.40
N HIS A 49 4.68 -8.36 4.78
CA HIS A 49 4.87 -8.71 6.17
C HIS A 49 5.55 -7.60 6.98
N GLU A 50 5.99 -6.56 6.30
CA GLU A 50 6.76 -5.51 6.94
C GLU A 50 6.20 -4.13 6.67
N HIS A 51 4.92 -4.07 6.43
CA HIS A 51 4.25 -2.79 6.26
C HIS A 51 3.11 -2.67 7.26
N ARG A 52 2.67 -1.46 7.46
CA ARG A 52 1.50 -1.22 8.31
C ARG A 52 0.78 0.03 7.83
N GLY A 53 -0.50 0.11 8.18
CA GLY A 53 -1.25 1.35 8.00
C GLY A 53 -1.10 2.21 9.22
N VAL A 54 -0.72 3.46 9.05
CA VAL A 54 -0.64 4.41 10.15
C VAL A 54 -2.06 4.83 10.52
N THR A 55 -2.34 4.88 11.81
CA THR A 55 -3.69 5.18 12.28
C THR A 55 -4.22 6.46 11.65
N LEU A 56 -5.42 6.36 11.09
CA LEU A 56 -6.09 7.51 10.51
C LEU A 56 -6.66 8.37 11.61
N LYS A 57 -6.38 9.65 11.57
CA LYS A 57 -6.84 10.56 12.61
C LYS A 57 -8.13 11.25 12.23
N LYS A 58 -8.43 11.37 10.95
CA LYS A 58 -9.61 12.10 10.53
C LYS A 58 -10.03 11.64 9.16
N GLY A 59 -11.31 11.50 8.94
CA GLY A 59 -11.84 11.12 7.64
C GLY A 59 -11.88 9.62 7.42
N SER A 60 -12.00 9.24 6.18
CA SER A 60 -12.10 7.83 5.79
C SER A 60 -11.08 7.53 4.70
N LYS A 61 -10.62 6.29 4.66
CA LYS A 61 -9.64 5.87 3.67
C LYS A 61 -10.20 4.67 2.93
N TYR A 62 -10.23 4.76 1.60
CA TYR A 62 -10.71 3.68 0.75
C TYR A 62 -9.58 3.24 -0.17
N ILE A 63 -9.34 1.95 -0.25
CA ILE A 63 -8.30 1.39 -1.11
C ILE A 63 -8.83 0.19 -1.86
N ALA A 64 -8.19 -0.10 -2.99
CA ALA A 64 -8.39 -1.35 -3.70
C ALA A 64 -7.04 -2.05 -3.76
N THR A 65 -7.00 -3.33 -3.42
CA THR A 65 -5.76 -4.09 -3.39
C THR A 65 -5.87 -5.24 -4.39
N THR A 66 -4.82 -5.47 -5.14
CA THR A 66 -4.81 -6.58 -6.07
C THR A 66 -3.40 -7.16 -6.18
N TRP A 67 -3.33 -8.33 -6.76
CA TRP A 67 -2.05 -8.98 -7.03
C TRP A 67 -1.80 -8.96 -8.52
N ILE A 68 -0.58 -8.68 -8.89
CA ILE A 68 -0.15 -8.71 -10.29
C ILE A 68 0.77 -9.91 -10.45
N VAL A 69 0.40 -10.81 -11.34
CA VAL A 69 1.16 -12.03 -11.56
C VAL A 69 1.74 -11.98 -12.97
N PHE A 70 3.04 -12.22 -13.07
CA PHE A 70 3.69 -12.25 -14.37
C PHE A 70 3.76 -13.68 -14.86
N LYS A 71 3.51 -13.88 -16.11
CA LYS A 71 3.54 -15.21 -16.72
C LYS A 71 4.74 -15.41 -17.60
#